data_bf7afaf5032bec5772e08dbb84ce4bac
#
_entry.id   bf7afaf5032bec5772e08dbb84ce4bac
#
_cell.length_a   1.000
_cell.length_b   1.000
_cell.length_c   1.000
_cell.angle_alpha   90.00
_cell.angle_beta   90.00
_cell.angle_gamma   90.00
#
_symmetry.space_group_name_H-M   'P 1'
#
loop_
_entity.id
_entity.type
_entity.pdbx_description
1 polymer ?
#
loop_
_entity_poly.entity_id
_entity_poly.type
_entity_poly.pdbx_seq_one_letter_code
_entity_poly.pdbx_strand_id
1 'polypeptide(L)'
;PIIYLILLLALWILSPISEIVVPEKADSNDSLTKLYKQDVSYIDTKLTDLYFTGYTQTSLGFTTGYYYYTMRGDECILVLPSTSEEGLPKITALHTKGRLAKRDRAVKDVLDNLSKDLNWTETGIASKVSPYYINEPDCRNFRSYLLLFLYFASMLYAFISLILLVIYYRFPLLSPPVRQLSRFGKPAELLAEAEEELATLPQLATDDMFITEHYFIETSKYGIAIVPIREIIWVYKHSTLHKFFWYHFSISYTLHITANKHLYIHCPKNIKSDIDGIMDYLAEANHDIL
;
A
#
# COMPACT_ATOMS: atom_id res chain seq x y z
N PRO A 1 13.38 0.01 -3.16
CA PRO A 1 12.47 -1.15 -3.18
C PRO A 1 12.77 -2.17 -2.08
N ILE A 2 14.05 -2.46 -1.77
CA ILE A 2 14.42 -3.48 -0.77
C ILE A 2 13.86 -3.14 0.61
N ILE A 3 14.06 -1.93 1.12
CA ILE A 3 13.53 -1.47 2.43
C ILE A 3 12.01 -1.57 2.43
N TYR A 4 11.38 -1.21 1.32
CA TYR A 4 9.93 -1.29 1.19
C TYR A 4 9.41 -2.74 1.24
N LEU A 5 10.10 -3.68 0.61
CA LEU A 5 9.78 -5.11 0.70
C LEU A 5 9.93 -5.65 2.12
N ILE A 6 10.97 -5.21 2.85
CA ILE A 6 11.15 -5.57 4.26
C ILE A 6 10.00 -5.03 5.12
N LEU A 7 9.55 -3.79 4.87
CA LEU A 7 8.39 -3.21 5.57
C LEU A 7 7.09 -3.97 5.27
N LEU A 8 6.88 -4.39 4.02
CA LEU A 8 5.72 -5.21 3.66
C LEU A 8 5.77 -6.60 4.32
N LEU A 9 6.95 -7.21 4.41
CA LEU A 9 7.13 -8.46 5.12
C LEU A 9 6.86 -8.30 6.63
N ALA A 10 7.35 -7.24 7.23
CA ALA A 10 7.05 -6.92 8.63
C ALA A 10 5.54 -6.70 8.84
N LEU A 11 4.88 -5.99 7.93
CA LEU A 11 3.44 -5.78 7.97
C LEU A 11 2.67 -7.12 7.85
N TRP A 12 3.13 -8.05 7.01
CA TRP A 12 2.56 -9.39 6.89
C TRP A 12 2.61 -10.18 8.21
N ILE A 13 3.74 -10.08 8.91
CA ILE A 13 3.96 -10.82 10.18
C ILE A 13 3.22 -10.15 11.36
N LEU A 14 3.21 -8.82 11.42
CA LEU A 14 2.69 -8.06 12.55
C LEU A 14 1.20 -7.73 12.46
N SER A 15 0.59 -7.89 11.27
CA SER A 15 -0.82 -7.60 11.06
C SER A 15 -1.64 -8.86 10.82
N PRO A 16 -2.96 -8.83 10.99
CA PRO A 16 -3.83 -9.97 10.74
C PRO A 16 -4.00 -10.32 9.26
N ILE A 17 -3.23 -9.70 8.34
CA ILE A 17 -3.32 -9.98 6.89
C ILE A 17 -3.02 -11.45 6.61
N SER A 18 -2.00 -12.01 7.25
CA SER A 18 -1.64 -13.43 7.10
C SER A 18 -2.78 -14.35 7.52
N GLU A 19 -3.46 -14.04 8.62
CA GLU A 19 -4.58 -14.84 9.15
C GLU A 19 -5.85 -14.69 8.29
N ILE A 20 -6.08 -13.52 7.67
CA ILE A 20 -7.18 -13.35 6.70
C ILE A 20 -6.98 -14.23 5.47
N VAL A 21 -5.75 -14.36 4.99
CA VAL A 21 -5.41 -15.16 3.79
C VAL A 21 -5.36 -16.64 4.12
N VAL A 22 -4.73 -16.99 5.25
CA VAL A 22 -4.56 -18.36 5.72
C VAL A 22 -5.07 -18.46 7.17
N PRO A 23 -6.41 -18.52 7.37
CA PRO A 23 -6.98 -18.65 8.70
C PRO A 23 -6.58 -19.96 9.37
N GLU A 24 -6.47 -19.94 10.70
CA GLU A 24 -6.17 -21.13 11.50
C GLU A 24 -7.28 -22.17 11.37
N LYS A 25 -6.90 -23.40 11.11
CA LYS A 25 -7.85 -24.52 11.06
C LYS A 25 -8.23 -24.91 12.46
N ALA A 26 -9.51 -24.80 12.78
CA ALA A 26 -10.05 -25.16 14.08
C ALA A 26 -11.03 -26.33 13.96
N ASP A 27 -10.80 -27.37 14.73
CA ASP A 27 -11.72 -28.50 14.82
C ASP A 27 -13.01 -28.11 15.55
N SER A 28 -14.10 -28.86 15.29
CA SER A 28 -15.40 -28.63 15.92
C SER A 28 -15.36 -28.73 17.45
N ASN A 29 -14.37 -29.40 18.00
CA ASN A 29 -14.23 -29.63 19.46
C ASN A 29 -13.28 -28.62 20.13
N ASP A 30 -12.60 -27.76 19.38
CA ASP A 30 -11.72 -26.76 19.96
C ASP A 30 -12.50 -25.63 20.64
N SER A 31 -12.13 -25.28 21.86
CA SER A 31 -12.77 -24.18 22.58
C SER A 31 -12.38 -22.82 21.94
N LEU A 32 -13.39 -22.00 21.62
CA LEU A 32 -13.17 -20.63 21.10
C LEU A 32 -12.39 -19.78 22.10
N THR A 33 -12.60 -19.99 23.40
CA THR A 33 -11.87 -19.29 24.47
C THR A 33 -10.39 -19.63 24.46
N LYS A 34 -10.03 -20.89 24.17
CA LYS A 34 -8.63 -21.31 24.04
C LYS A 34 -7.97 -20.69 22.83
N LEU A 35 -8.62 -20.75 21.66
CA LEU A 35 -8.13 -20.16 20.42
C LEU A 35 -7.91 -18.66 20.55
N TYR A 36 -8.84 -17.93 21.15
CA TYR A 36 -8.70 -16.49 21.38
C TYR A 36 -7.54 -16.14 22.30
N LYS A 37 -7.30 -16.95 23.36
CA LYS A 37 -6.15 -16.77 24.27
C LYS A 37 -4.80 -17.06 23.60
N GLN A 38 -4.80 -17.78 22.48
CA GLN A 38 -3.64 -18.04 21.64
C GLN A 38 -3.44 -16.97 20.55
N ASP A 39 -4.15 -15.82 20.67
CA ASP A 39 -4.13 -14.70 19.71
C ASP A 39 -4.58 -15.05 18.29
N VAL A 40 -5.36 -16.15 18.13
CA VAL A 40 -5.95 -16.51 16.85
C VAL A 40 -7.11 -15.56 16.54
N SER A 41 -6.99 -14.77 15.47
CA SER A 41 -8.00 -13.77 15.09
C SER A 41 -8.96 -14.28 14.01
N TYR A 42 -8.51 -15.19 13.13
CA TYR A 42 -9.32 -15.75 12.04
C TYR A 42 -9.24 -17.27 12.04
N ILE A 43 -10.39 -17.92 11.92
CA ILE A 43 -10.50 -19.37 11.93
C ILE A 43 -11.23 -19.89 10.71
N ASP A 44 -10.85 -21.09 10.29
CA ASP A 44 -11.48 -21.91 9.26
C ASP A 44 -12.00 -23.17 9.94
N THR A 45 -13.32 -23.32 10.03
CA THR A 45 -13.93 -24.42 10.79
C THR A 45 -15.17 -24.97 10.12
N LYS A 46 -15.47 -26.22 10.42
CA LYS A 46 -16.72 -26.90 10.03
C LYS A 46 -17.63 -26.98 11.24
N LEU A 47 -18.84 -26.48 11.09
CA LEU A 47 -19.88 -26.49 12.12
C LEU A 47 -21.06 -27.30 11.63
N THR A 48 -21.74 -27.96 12.58
CA THR A 48 -22.92 -28.74 12.30
C THR A 48 -24.08 -28.29 13.17
N ASP A 49 -25.31 -28.52 12.70
CA ASP A 49 -26.54 -28.28 13.46
C ASP A 49 -26.64 -26.85 13.99
N LEU A 50 -26.56 -25.87 13.07
CA LEU A 50 -26.76 -24.45 13.37
C LEU A 50 -28.27 -24.16 13.35
N TYR A 51 -28.76 -23.50 14.40
CA TYR A 51 -30.15 -23.08 14.53
C TYR A 51 -30.25 -21.54 14.46
N PHE A 52 -31.20 -21.05 13.68
CA PHE A 52 -31.43 -19.63 13.55
C PHE A 52 -32.03 -19.04 14.82
N THR A 53 -31.47 -17.92 15.30
CA THR A 53 -31.95 -17.27 16.52
C THR A 53 -33.19 -16.39 16.27
N GLY A 54 -33.55 -16.10 15.00
CA GLY A 54 -34.57 -15.11 14.64
C GLY A 54 -34.04 -13.70 14.47
N TYR A 55 -32.76 -13.45 14.76
CA TYR A 55 -32.15 -12.13 14.69
C TYR A 55 -31.21 -12.00 13.51
N THR A 56 -31.24 -10.80 12.87
CA THR A 56 -30.39 -10.45 11.73
C THR A 56 -29.56 -9.23 12.04
N GLN A 57 -28.38 -9.14 11.45
CA GLN A 57 -27.58 -7.94 11.47
C GLN A 57 -27.87 -7.11 10.22
N THR A 58 -28.12 -5.81 10.40
CA THR A 58 -28.30 -4.88 9.31
C THR A 58 -27.27 -3.76 9.37
N SER A 59 -26.84 -3.29 8.21
CA SER A 59 -25.99 -2.10 8.07
C SER A 59 -26.51 -1.23 6.94
N LEU A 60 -26.74 0.05 7.20
CA LEU A 60 -27.30 1.00 6.22
C LEU A 60 -28.62 0.51 5.57
N GLY A 61 -29.46 -0.24 6.32
CA GLY A 61 -30.71 -0.79 5.82
C GLY A 61 -30.60 -2.12 5.05
N PHE A 62 -29.40 -2.63 4.85
CA PHE A 62 -29.18 -3.92 4.19
C PHE A 62 -28.84 -5.00 5.22
N THR A 63 -29.39 -6.20 5.06
CA THR A 63 -29.02 -7.35 5.88
C THR A 63 -27.60 -7.77 5.56
N THR A 64 -26.72 -7.79 6.56
CA THR A 64 -25.32 -8.15 6.44
C THR A 64 -24.98 -9.52 7.05
N GLY A 65 -25.88 -10.07 7.85
CA GLY A 65 -25.69 -11.39 8.44
C GLY A 65 -26.90 -11.87 9.25
N TYR A 66 -26.89 -13.13 9.60
CA TYR A 66 -27.90 -13.81 10.40
C TYR A 66 -27.24 -14.44 11.61
N TYR A 67 -27.86 -14.37 12.78
CA TYR A 67 -27.33 -14.95 14.00
C TYR A 67 -27.83 -16.41 14.14
N TYR A 68 -26.86 -17.32 14.19
CA TYR A 68 -27.08 -18.72 14.44
C TYR A 68 -26.39 -19.17 15.72
N TYR A 69 -26.89 -20.18 16.35
CA TYR A 69 -26.21 -20.83 17.45
C TYR A 69 -26.01 -22.33 17.15
N THR A 70 -24.95 -22.88 17.69
CA THR A 70 -24.64 -24.30 17.66
C THR A 70 -23.89 -24.70 18.92
N MET A 71 -23.89 -25.97 19.26
CA MET A 71 -23.06 -26.51 20.33
C MET A 71 -21.70 -26.92 19.78
N ARG A 72 -20.66 -26.55 20.49
CA ARG A 72 -19.28 -26.90 20.17
C ARG A 72 -18.64 -27.43 21.45
N GLY A 73 -18.66 -28.74 21.60
CA GLY A 73 -18.45 -29.38 22.90
C GLY A 73 -19.55 -28.95 23.88
N ASP A 74 -19.16 -28.38 25.02
CA ASP A 74 -20.10 -27.90 26.03
C ASP A 74 -20.47 -26.40 25.83
N GLU A 75 -19.87 -25.72 24.85
CA GLU A 75 -20.09 -24.30 24.60
C GLU A 75 -21.14 -24.08 23.51
N CYS A 76 -22.16 -23.27 23.83
CA CYS A 76 -23.08 -22.74 22.82
C CYS A 76 -22.45 -21.48 22.21
N ILE A 77 -22.20 -21.48 20.91
CA ILE A 77 -21.60 -20.39 20.18
C ILE A 77 -22.59 -19.72 19.24
N LEU A 78 -22.43 -18.42 19.02
CA LEU A 78 -23.12 -17.70 17.97
C LEU A 78 -22.19 -17.61 16.77
N VAL A 79 -22.73 -17.93 15.62
CA VAL A 79 -22.07 -17.78 14.33
C VAL A 79 -22.85 -16.76 13.53
N LEU A 80 -22.16 -15.86 12.89
CA LEU A 80 -22.75 -14.89 11.99
C LEU A 80 -22.34 -15.23 10.56
N PRO A 81 -23.07 -16.06 9.83
CA PRO A 81 -22.77 -16.40 8.44
C PRO A 81 -23.08 -15.24 7.51
N SER A 82 -22.60 -15.36 6.27
CA SER A 82 -22.94 -14.40 5.21
C SER A 82 -24.42 -14.46 4.83
N THR A 83 -24.89 -13.45 4.10
CA THR A 83 -26.27 -13.36 3.61
C THR A 83 -26.70 -14.49 2.67
N SER A 84 -25.76 -15.33 2.22
CA SER A 84 -26.05 -16.47 1.33
C SER A 84 -26.94 -17.55 1.97
N GLU A 85 -27.01 -17.61 3.30
CA GLU A 85 -27.82 -18.60 4.03
C GLU A 85 -29.24 -18.13 4.38
N GLU A 86 -29.56 -16.90 4.09
CA GLU A 86 -30.88 -16.24 4.14
C GLU A 86 -31.89 -16.71 5.20
N GLY A 87 -31.45 -16.85 6.44
CA GLY A 87 -32.35 -17.11 7.56
C GLY A 87 -33.02 -18.49 7.56
N LEU A 88 -32.38 -19.50 6.98
CA LEU A 88 -32.85 -20.89 7.08
C LEU A 88 -33.02 -21.30 8.55
N PRO A 89 -34.12 -21.96 8.93
CA PRO A 89 -34.35 -22.33 10.33
C PRO A 89 -33.25 -23.22 10.93
N LYS A 90 -32.67 -24.09 10.09
CA LYS A 90 -31.59 -24.99 10.47
C LYS A 90 -30.64 -25.18 9.30
N ILE A 91 -29.34 -25.13 9.59
CA ILE A 91 -28.24 -25.47 8.66
C ILE A 91 -27.57 -26.73 9.23
N THR A 92 -27.58 -27.83 8.46
CA THR A 92 -27.05 -29.13 8.93
C THR A 92 -25.53 -29.14 9.00
N ALA A 93 -24.85 -28.48 8.06
CA ALA A 93 -23.40 -28.35 8.04
C ALA A 93 -23.00 -27.06 7.34
N LEU A 94 -22.09 -26.34 7.93
CA LEU A 94 -21.52 -25.10 7.38
C LEU A 94 -20.01 -25.16 7.51
N HIS A 95 -19.33 -24.87 6.39
CA HIS A 95 -17.89 -24.59 6.38
C HIS A 95 -17.72 -23.08 6.32
N THR A 96 -17.22 -22.51 7.39
CA THR A 96 -17.12 -21.05 7.54
C THR A 96 -15.69 -20.61 7.84
N LYS A 97 -15.36 -19.45 7.28
CA LYS A 97 -14.16 -18.69 7.62
C LYS A 97 -14.61 -17.40 8.24
N GLY A 98 -14.26 -17.17 9.48
CA GLY A 98 -14.72 -16.01 10.19
C GLY A 98 -13.70 -15.46 11.17
N ARG A 99 -13.91 -14.21 11.55
CA ARG A 99 -13.16 -13.58 12.62
C ARG A 99 -13.65 -14.07 13.96
N LEU A 100 -12.74 -14.50 14.82
CA LEU A 100 -13.02 -14.81 16.22
C LEU A 100 -13.10 -13.49 17.01
N ALA A 101 -14.29 -13.11 17.40
CA ALA A 101 -14.57 -11.84 18.06
C ALA A 101 -15.09 -12.05 19.50
N LYS A 102 -14.76 -11.12 20.40
CA LYS A 102 -15.37 -11.04 21.71
C LYS A 102 -16.78 -10.47 21.59
N ARG A 103 -17.74 -10.95 22.41
CA ARG A 103 -19.10 -10.43 22.43
C ARG A 103 -19.10 -8.92 22.53
N ASP A 104 -19.64 -8.28 21.52
CA ASP A 104 -19.90 -6.86 21.47
C ASP A 104 -21.29 -6.52 22.05
N ARG A 105 -21.69 -5.26 21.95
CA ARG A 105 -22.99 -4.79 22.43
C ARG A 105 -24.13 -5.44 21.65
N ALA A 106 -23.98 -5.57 20.32
CA ALA A 106 -25.03 -6.15 19.48
C ALA A 106 -25.31 -7.61 19.83
N VAL A 107 -24.27 -8.42 20.03
CA VAL A 107 -24.43 -9.82 20.47
C VAL A 107 -25.03 -9.91 21.86
N LYS A 108 -24.71 -9.01 22.79
CA LYS A 108 -25.32 -8.96 24.11
C LYS A 108 -26.81 -8.65 24.02
N ASP A 109 -27.20 -7.65 23.22
CA ASP A 109 -28.60 -7.27 23.01
C ASP A 109 -29.40 -8.45 22.39
N VAL A 110 -28.78 -9.21 21.46
CA VAL A 110 -29.39 -10.44 20.91
C VAL A 110 -29.61 -11.49 22.02
N LEU A 111 -28.62 -11.72 22.89
CA LEU A 111 -28.74 -12.68 23.99
C LEU A 111 -29.80 -12.26 25.02
N ASP A 112 -29.85 -10.97 25.37
CA ASP A 112 -30.81 -10.43 26.31
C ASP A 112 -32.26 -10.55 25.77
N ASN A 113 -32.46 -10.28 24.46
CA ASN A 113 -33.76 -10.47 23.85
C ASN A 113 -34.14 -11.97 23.71
N LEU A 114 -33.16 -12.79 23.30
CA LEU A 114 -33.38 -14.25 23.22
C LEU A 114 -33.75 -14.86 24.59
N SER A 115 -33.19 -14.33 25.68
CA SER A 115 -33.56 -14.77 27.03
C SER A 115 -35.01 -14.45 27.36
N LYS A 116 -35.51 -13.30 26.95
CA LYS A 116 -36.92 -12.91 27.14
C LYS A 116 -37.84 -13.76 26.28
N ASP A 117 -37.50 -14.01 25.03
CA ASP A 117 -38.33 -14.81 24.12
C ASP A 117 -38.46 -16.28 24.58
N LEU A 118 -37.38 -16.81 25.18
CA LEU A 118 -37.36 -18.17 25.70
C LEU A 118 -37.79 -18.29 27.17
N ASN A 119 -38.16 -17.19 27.82
CA ASN A 119 -38.46 -17.14 29.26
C ASN A 119 -37.33 -17.71 30.15
N TRP A 120 -36.09 -17.48 29.73
CA TRP A 120 -34.89 -17.89 30.47
C TRP A 120 -34.34 -16.70 31.27
N THR A 121 -33.53 -16.98 32.28
CA THR A 121 -32.83 -15.91 32.98
C THR A 121 -31.64 -15.39 32.13
N GLU A 122 -31.46 -14.09 32.08
CA GLU A 122 -30.32 -13.46 31.35
C GLU A 122 -28.99 -14.08 31.79
N THR A 123 -28.81 -14.30 33.07
CA THR A 123 -27.61 -14.95 33.63
C THR A 123 -27.48 -16.40 33.18
N GLY A 124 -28.57 -17.11 32.98
CA GLY A 124 -28.60 -18.52 32.54
C GLY A 124 -28.07 -18.65 31.10
N ILE A 125 -28.56 -17.81 30.17
CA ILE A 125 -28.07 -17.83 28.79
C ILE A 125 -26.62 -17.31 28.72
N ALA A 126 -26.31 -16.21 29.39
CA ALA A 126 -24.96 -15.61 29.35
C ALA A 126 -23.89 -16.59 29.89
N SER A 127 -24.25 -17.51 30.79
CA SER A 127 -23.29 -18.50 31.32
C SER A 127 -23.09 -19.71 30.40
N LYS A 128 -24.04 -19.98 29.51
CA LYS A 128 -24.02 -21.12 28.56
C LYS A 128 -23.39 -20.77 27.20
N VAL A 129 -23.40 -19.51 26.82
CA VAL A 129 -22.86 -19.05 25.53
C VAL A 129 -21.41 -18.64 25.72
N SER A 130 -20.54 -19.07 24.82
CA SER A 130 -19.14 -18.66 24.80
C SER A 130 -18.98 -17.13 24.83
N PRO A 131 -18.00 -16.57 25.55
CA PRO A 131 -17.69 -15.15 25.52
C PRO A 131 -17.16 -14.67 24.16
N TYR A 132 -16.89 -15.57 23.26
CA TYR A 132 -16.42 -15.33 21.89
C TYR A 132 -17.38 -15.94 20.88
N TYR A 133 -17.44 -15.34 19.69
CA TYR A 133 -18.25 -15.81 18.57
C TYR A 133 -17.52 -15.68 17.25
N ILE A 134 -17.99 -16.38 16.23
CA ILE A 134 -17.42 -16.36 14.90
C ILE A 134 -18.21 -15.36 14.06
N ASN A 135 -17.53 -14.35 13.54
CA ASN A 135 -18.09 -13.33 12.66
C ASN A 135 -17.60 -13.54 11.22
N GLU A 136 -18.41 -14.18 10.41
CA GLU A 136 -18.10 -14.42 8.99
C GLU A 136 -18.16 -13.14 8.16
N PRO A 137 -19.15 -12.23 8.31
CA PRO A 137 -19.18 -10.96 7.59
C PRO A 137 -17.93 -10.10 7.73
N ASP A 138 -17.26 -10.13 8.89
CA ASP A 138 -16.00 -9.38 9.09
C ASP A 138 -14.85 -9.93 8.25
N CYS A 139 -14.90 -11.21 7.87
CA CYS A 139 -13.92 -11.81 6.98
C CYS A 139 -14.17 -11.46 5.51
N ARG A 140 -15.43 -11.27 5.11
CA ARG A 140 -15.87 -11.07 3.73
C ARG A 140 -16.36 -9.64 3.45
N ASN A 141 -15.98 -8.66 4.26
CA ASN A 141 -16.39 -7.28 4.04
C ASN A 141 -15.49 -6.58 3.00
N PHE A 142 -16.02 -5.50 2.42
CA PHE A 142 -15.30 -4.69 1.45
C PHE A 142 -13.95 -4.18 1.97
N ARG A 143 -13.86 -3.85 3.26
CA ARG A 143 -12.61 -3.35 3.88
C ARG A 143 -11.50 -4.39 3.84
N SER A 144 -11.81 -5.65 4.17
CA SER A 144 -10.84 -6.75 4.14
C SER A 144 -10.34 -7.01 2.72
N TYR A 145 -11.24 -7.06 1.73
CA TYR A 145 -10.85 -7.20 0.33
C TYR A 145 -10.03 -6.02 -0.18
N LEU A 146 -10.40 -4.79 0.18
CA LEU A 146 -9.64 -3.59 -0.21
C LEU A 146 -8.23 -3.60 0.41
N LEU A 147 -8.11 -3.98 1.68
CA LEU A 147 -6.82 -4.09 2.36
C LEU A 147 -5.92 -5.14 1.70
N LEU A 148 -6.46 -6.32 1.41
CA LEU A 148 -5.74 -7.37 0.69
C LEU A 148 -5.32 -6.91 -0.71
N PHE A 149 -6.22 -6.28 -1.45
CA PHE A 149 -5.92 -5.75 -2.78
C PHE A 149 -4.78 -4.73 -2.73
N LEU A 150 -4.85 -3.76 -1.82
CA LEU A 150 -3.80 -2.74 -1.66
C LEU A 150 -2.46 -3.36 -1.25
N TYR A 151 -2.49 -4.35 -0.35
CA TYR A 151 -1.28 -5.08 0.06
C TYR A 151 -0.63 -5.81 -1.11
N PHE A 152 -1.37 -6.62 -1.85
CA PHE A 152 -0.83 -7.38 -2.98
C PHE A 152 -0.44 -6.49 -4.17
N ALA A 153 -1.20 -5.43 -4.46
CA ALA A 153 -0.84 -4.45 -5.48
C ALA A 153 0.48 -3.74 -5.13
N SER A 154 0.66 -3.37 -3.88
CA SER A 154 1.86 -2.76 -3.34
C SER A 154 3.06 -3.70 -3.39
N MET A 155 2.87 -4.98 -3.05
CA MET A 155 3.89 -6.02 -3.17
C MET A 155 4.32 -6.23 -4.63
N LEU A 156 3.35 -6.32 -5.55
CA LEU A 156 3.61 -6.46 -6.98
C LEU A 156 4.41 -5.25 -7.52
N TYR A 157 4.02 -4.03 -7.14
CA TYR A 157 4.75 -2.82 -7.51
C TYR A 157 6.19 -2.85 -7.01
N ALA A 158 6.43 -3.26 -5.76
CA ALA A 158 7.76 -3.37 -5.19
C ALA A 158 8.63 -4.40 -5.94
N PHE A 159 8.05 -5.53 -6.31
CA PHE A 159 8.72 -6.57 -7.10
C PHE A 159 9.10 -6.06 -8.50
N ILE A 160 8.17 -5.45 -9.20
CA ILE A 160 8.42 -4.87 -10.54
C ILE A 160 9.52 -3.80 -10.44
N SER A 161 9.46 -2.92 -9.43
CA SER A 161 10.48 -1.90 -9.20
C SER A 161 11.86 -2.49 -8.95
N LEU A 162 11.94 -3.61 -8.21
CA LEU A 162 13.20 -4.30 -7.97
C LEU A 162 13.76 -4.92 -9.24
N ILE A 163 12.91 -5.58 -10.03
CA ILE A 163 13.31 -6.18 -11.31
C ILE A 163 13.83 -5.09 -12.26
N LEU A 164 13.10 -3.97 -12.40
CA LEU A 164 13.53 -2.86 -13.25
C LEU A 164 14.86 -2.26 -12.79
N LEU A 165 15.07 -2.12 -11.47
CA LEU A 165 16.33 -1.65 -10.92
C LEU A 165 17.49 -2.57 -11.32
N VAL A 166 17.33 -3.89 -11.20
CA VAL A 166 18.35 -4.88 -11.60
C VAL A 166 18.60 -4.83 -13.11
N ILE A 167 17.53 -4.69 -13.92
CA ILE A 167 17.66 -4.57 -15.38
C ILE A 167 18.44 -3.29 -15.74
N TYR A 168 18.10 -2.15 -15.16
CA TYR A 168 18.78 -0.89 -15.46
C TYR A 168 20.23 -0.87 -14.98
N TYR A 169 20.52 -1.52 -13.84
CA TYR A 169 21.89 -1.69 -13.36
C TYR A 169 22.72 -2.57 -14.30
N ARG A 170 22.14 -3.66 -14.81
CA ARG A 170 22.84 -4.60 -15.70
C ARG A 170 22.92 -4.12 -17.14
N PHE A 171 21.91 -3.35 -17.59
CA PHE A 171 21.78 -2.83 -18.95
C PHE A 171 21.44 -1.33 -18.91
N PRO A 172 22.41 -0.44 -18.66
CA PRO A 172 22.17 1.00 -18.52
C PRO A 172 21.48 1.63 -19.74
N LEU A 173 21.75 1.10 -20.94
CA LEU A 173 21.12 1.55 -22.19
C LEU A 173 19.59 1.43 -22.22
N LEU A 174 19.01 0.57 -21.38
CA LEU A 174 17.55 0.43 -21.25
C LEU A 174 16.93 1.43 -20.27
N SER A 175 17.75 2.11 -19.48
CA SER A 175 17.26 3.09 -18.51
C SER A 175 16.62 4.30 -19.19
N PRO A 176 15.56 4.90 -18.62
CA PRO A 176 14.87 6.04 -19.21
C PRO A 176 15.78 7.22 -19.55
N PRO A 177 16.71 7.65 -18.69
CA PRO A 177 17.60 8.78 -19.00
C PRO A 177 18.52 8.50 -20.19
N VAL A 178 19.11 7.32 -20.26
CA VAL A 178 19.99 6.96 -21.39
C VAL A 178 19.17 6.75 -22.67
N ARG A 179 17.97 6.21 -22.57
CA ARG A 179 17.06 6.09 -23.72
C ARG A 179 16.68 7.47 -24.29
N GLN A 180 16.60 8.50 -23.46
CA GLN A 180 16.35 9.86 -23.93
C GLN A 180 17.49 10.40 -24.80
N LEU A 181 18.75 9.99 -24.57
CA LEU A 181 19.89 10.34 -25.41
C LEU A 181 19.74 9.88 -26.86
N SER A 182 18.94 8.84 -27.13
CA SER A 182 18.65 8.40 -28.49
C SER A 182 18.01 9.49 -29.38
N ARG A 183 17.48 10.54 -28.78
CA ARG A 183 16.93 11.70 -29.49
C ARG A 183 18.05 12.53 -30.15
N PHE A 184 19.24 12.50 -29.58
CA PHE A 184 20.37 13.35 -29.97
C PHE A 184 21.45 12.58 -30.74
N GLY A 185 21.47 11.25 -30.65
CA GLY A 185 22.44 10.42 -31.33
C GLY A 185 22.40 8.96 -30.90
N LYS A 186 23.52 8.25 -31.05
CA LYS A 186 23.64 6.89 -30.59
C LYS A 186 23.83 6.86 -29.05
N PRO A 187 22.90 6.27 -28.28
CA PRO A 187 22.90 6.38 -26.82
C PRO A 187 24.18 5.83 -26.16
N ALA A 188 24.75 4.76 -26.73
CA ALA A 188 25.95 4.15 -26.19
C ALA A 188 27.19 5.05 -26.32
N GLU A 189 27.34 5.73 -27.46
CA GLU A 189 28.45 6.65 -27.70
C GLU A 189 28.32 7.89 -26.81
N LEU A 190 27.14 8.51 -26.78
CA LEU A 190 26.87 9.70 -25.95
C LEU A 190 26.97 9.41 -24.44
N LEU A 191 26.58 8.22 -24.00
CA LEU A 191 26.73 7.82 -22.60
C LEU A 191 28.21 7.65 -22.23
N ALA A 192 28.98 6.96 -23.08
CA ALA A 192 30.40 6.74 -22.82
C ALA A 192 31.17 8.06 -22.77
N GLU A 193 30.87 9.00 -23.67
CA GLU A 193 31.46 10.33 -23.67
C GLU A 193 31.08 11.11 -22.39
N ALA A 194 29.79 11.11 -22.00
CA ALA A 194 29.35 11.78 -20.77
C ALA A 194 29.97 11.16 -19.49
N GLU A 195 30.16 9.84 -19.44
CA GLU A 195 30.82 9.15 -18.33
C GLU A 195 32.32 9.49 -18.26
N GLU A 196 32.99 9.54 -19.41
CA GLU A 196 34.41 9.90 -19.48
C GLU A 196 34.64 11.35 -19.03
N GLU A 197 33.81 12.28 -19.50
CA GLU A 197 33.88 13.69 -19.09
C GLU A 197 33.59 13.87 -17.59
N LEU A 198 32.58 13.16 -17.07
CA LEU A 198 32.23 13.23 -15.66
C LEU A 198 33.36 12.67 -14.78
N ALA A 199 34.08 11.65 -15.24
CA ALA A 199 35.21 11.05 -14.52
C ALA A 199 36.45 11.94 -14.52
N THR A 200 36.61 12.84 -15.51
CA THR A 200 37.79 13.73 -15.66
C THR A 200 37.71 15.01 -14.86
N LEU A 201 36.72 15.29 -14.12
CA LEU A 201 36.35 16.49 -13.37
C LEU A 201 35.34 17.37 -14.13
N PRO A 202 34.15 17.50 -13.59
CA PRO A 202 33.16 18.42 -14.16
C PRO A 202 33.66 19.88 -14.00
N GLN A 203 33.33 20.73 -14.96
CA GLN A 203 33.69 22.15 -14.94
C GLN A 203 32.90 22.93 -13.87
N LEU A 204 31.68 22.49 -13.61
CA LEU A 204 30.84 22.94 -12.49
C LEU A 204 30.13 21.77 -11.87
N ALA A 205 30.15 21.69 -10.54
CA ALA A 205 29.48 20.64 -9.79
C ALA A 205 28.75 21.23 -8.58
N THR A 206 27.51 20.83 -8.41
CA THR A 206 26.72 21.00 -7.19
C THR A 206 26.43 19.63 -6.59
N ASP A 207 25.60 19.55 -5.53
CA ASP A 207 25.25 18.27 -4.92
C ASP A 207 24.61 17.28 -5.92
N ASP A 208 23.76 17.77 -6.81
CA ASP A 208 22.91 16.96 -7.68
C ASP A 208 23.10 17.24 -9.19
N MET A 209 23.79 18.34 -9.55
CA MET A 209 23.92 18.79 -10.93
C MET A 209 25.38 18.98 -11.30
N PHE A 210 25.74 18.52 -12.49
CA PHE A 210 27.10 18.57 -13.00
C PHE A 210 27.09 19.13 -14.42
N ILE A 211 28.03 20.00 -14.72
CA ILE A 211 28.31 20.48 -16.08
C ILE A 211 29.69 19.99 -16.44
N THR A 212 29.75 19.20 -17.51
CA THR A 212 31.01 18.80 -18.15
C THR A 212 31.29 19.67 -19.38
N GLU A 213 32.22 19.33 -20.19
CA GLU A 213 32.53 20.13 -21.40
C GLU A 213 31.36 20.15 -22.38
N HIS A 214 30.66 19.02 -22.56
CA HIS A 214 29.60 18.90 -23.55
C HIS A 214 28.24 18.53 -22.99
N TYR A 215 28.12 18.16 -21.68
CA TYR A 215 26.90 17.65 -21.10
C TYR A 215 26.49 18.41 -19.84
N PHE A 216 25.17 18.57 -19.69
CA PHE A 216 24.50 18.79 -18.41
C PHE A 216 24.01 17.44 -17.87
N ILE A 217 24.34 17.14 -16.62
CA ILE A 217 23.99 15.88 -15.95
C ILE A 217 23.33 16.19 -14.62
N GLU A 218 22.13 15.65 -14.40
CA GLU A 218 21.43 15.64 -13.10
C GLU A 218 21.42 14.23 -12.52
N THR A 219 21.73 14.11 -11.22
CA THR A 219 21.75 12.84 -10.48
C THR A 219 20.95 12.91 -9.19
N SER A 220 19.91 13.73 -9.18
CA SER A 220 19.11 13.93 -7.98
C SER A 220 18.28 12.70 -7.62
N LYS A 221 17.83 12.62 -6.36
CA LYS A 221 16.86 11.60 -5.93
C LYS A 221 15.50 11.68 -6.63
N TYR A 222 15.25 12.76 -7.36
CA TYR A 222 14.00 12.98 -8.11
C TYR A 222 14.10 12.54 -9.57
N GLY A 223 15.29 12.35 -10.07
CA GLY A 223 15.52 11.91 -11.44
C GLY A 223 17.00 11.91 -11.82
N ILE A 224 17.28 11.30 -12.93
CA ILE A 224 18.57 11.36 -13.62
C ILE A 224 18.29 11.90 -15.01
N ALA A 225 19.08 12.88 -15.43
CA ALA A 225 19.02 13.42 -16.79
C ALA A 225 20.43 13.63 -17.34
N ILE A 226 20.61 13.39 -18.61
CA ILE A 226 21.85 13.64 -19.35
C ILE A 226 21.45 14.35 -20.64
N VAL A 227 21.98 15.54 -20.86
CA VAL A 227 21.64 16.37 -22.03
C VAL A 227 22.89 17.01 -22.60
N PRO A 228 23.12 16.89 -23.92
CA PRO A 228 24.16 17.69 -24.58
C PRO A 228 23.85 19.18 -24.48
N ILE A 229 24.82 20.00 -24.03
CA ILE A 229 24.65 21.46 -23.83
C ILE A 229 24.23 22.16 -25.13
N ARG A 230 24.76 21.72 -26.26
CA ARG A 230 24.41 22.23 -27.59
C ARG A 230 22.93 22.03 -27.98
N GLU A 231 22.25 21.12 -27.33
CA GLU A 231 20.83 20.81 -27.59
C GLU A 231 19.89 21.57 -26.66
N ILE A 232 20.41 22.29 -25.66
CA ILE A 232 19.61 23.10 -24.72
C ILE A 232 19.18 24.39 -25.44
N ILE A 233 17.87 24.69 -25.39
CA ILE A 233 17.26 25.83 -26.03
C ILE A 233 16.88 26.89 -25.01
N TRP A 234 16.37 26.47 -23.85
CA TRP A 234 15.83 27.38 -22.86
C TRP A 234 16.08 26.86 -21.45
N VAL A 235 16.51 27.79 -20.59
CA VAL A 235 16.79 27.51 -19.18
C VAL A 235 16.13 28.57 -18.33
N TYR A 236 15.38 28.18 -17.31
CA TYR A 236 14.81 29.15 -16.38
C TYR A 236 14.67 28.59 -14.97
N LYS A 237 14.71 29.51 -14.01
CA LYS A 237 14.51 29.23 -12.61
C LYS A 237 13.04 29.47 -12.23
N HIS A 238 12.40 28.47 -11.66
CA HIS A 238 11.06 28.57 -11.08
C HIS A 238 11.13 28.58 -9.57
N SER A 239 10.51 29.57 -8.93
CA SER A 239 10.45 29.70 -7.48
C SER A 239 9.06 29.35 -6.97
N THR A 240 8.96 28.38 -6.08
CA THR A 240 7.70 27.95 -5.47
C THR A 240 7.66 28.40 -4.02
N LEU A 241 6.67 29.22 -3.69
CA LEU A 241 6.42 29.67 -2.33
C LEU A 241 5.48 28.69 -1.62
N HIS A 242 5.99 28.00 -0.61
CA HIS A 242 5.22 27.07 0.18
C HIS A 242 4.46 27.81 1.30
N LYS A 243 3.14 27.60 1.33
CA LYS A 243 2.25 28.15 2.34
C LYS A 243 1.59 27.01 3.10
N PHE A 244 1.49 27.18 4.42
CA PHE A 244 0.66 26.31 5.25
C PHE A 244 -0.36 27.21 5.98
N PHE A 245 -1.63 27.07 5.66
CA PHE A 245 -2.68 28.01 6.03
C PHE A 245 -2.33 29.45 5.61
N TRP A 246 -2.10 30.33 6.59
CA TRP A 246 -1.78 31.76 6.38
C TRP A 246 -0.30 32.08 6.44
N TYR A 247 0.56 31.11 6.81
CA TYR A 247 1.99 31.33 6.98
C TYR A 247 2.80 30.86 5.80
N HIS A 248 3.74 31.73 5.36
CA HIS A 248 4.78 31.37 4.39
C HIS A 248 5.95 30.80 5.19
N PHE A 249 6.36 29.58 4.89
CA PHE A 249 7.42 28.93 5.67
C PHE A 249 8.66 28.58 4.87
N SER A 250 8.58 28.44 3.54
CA SER A 250 9.76 28.17 2.73
C SER A 250 9.57 28.55 1.27
N ILE A 251 10.68 28.79 0.59
CA ILE A 251 10.76 28.94 -0.86
C ILE A 251 11.64 27.80 -1.37
N SER A 252 11.17 27.06 -2.35
CA SER A 252 11.98 26.09 -3.09
C SER A 252 12.22 26.61 -4.51
N TYR A 253 13.35 26.23 -5.05
CA TYR A 253 13.75 26.61 -6.41
C TYR A 253 13.85 25.34 -7.25
N THR A 254 13.44 25.46 -8.50
CA THR A 254 13.51 24.39 -9.49
C THR A 254 14.16 24.95 -10.74
N LEU A 255 15.20 24.30 -11.22
CA LEU A 255 15.77 24.58 -12.52
C LEU A 255 14.96 23.82 -13.59
N HIS A 256 14.53 24.52 -14.60
CA HIS A 256 13.86 23.96 -15.76
C HIS A 256 14.75 24.11 -16.98
N ILE A 257 14.95 23.01 -17.68
CA ILE A 257 15.73 22.98 -18.92
C ILE A 257 14.85 22.41 -20.03
N THR A 258 14.79 23.11 -21.12
CA THR A 258 14.15 22.67 -22.36
C THR A 258 15.20 22.45 -23.41
N ALA A 259 15.27 21.25 -23.96
CA ALA A 259 16.16 20.88 -25.01
C ALA A 259 15.41 20.54 -26.31
N ASN A 260 16.14 20.47 -27.40
CA ASN A 260 15.65 20.07 -28.71
C ASN A 260 14.83 18.74 -28.62
N LYS A 261 13.98 18.52 -29.62
CA LYS A 261 13.14 17.34 -29.74
C LYS A 261 12.20 17.12 -28.54
N HIS A 262 11.74 18.23 -27.95
CA HIS A 262 10.77 18.25 -26.84
C HIS A 262 11.23 17.49 -25.59
N LEU A 263 12.49 17.62 -25.23
CA LEU A 263 12.99 17.14 -23.94
C LEU A 263 12.86 18.23 -22.88
N TYR A 264 12.13 17.92 -21.81
CA TYR A 264 11.96 18.80 -20.64
C TYR A 264 12.56 18.13 -19.42
N ILE A 265 13.37 18.86 -18.68
CA ILE A 265 14.02 18.41 -17.44
C ILE A 265 13.64 19.36 -16.32
N HIS A 266 13.40 18.79 -15.17
CA HIS A 266 13.08 19.49 -13.94
C HIS A 266 14.03 19.05 -12.85
N CYS A 267 14.85 19.97 -12.36
CA CYS A 267 15.79 19.75 -11.26
C CYS A 267 15.23 20.43 -9.99
N PRO A 268 14.38 19.75 -9.19
CA PRO A 268 13.67 20.37 -8.08
C PRO A 268 14.53 20.45 -6.82
N LYS A 269 14.16 21.39 -5.93
CA LYS A 269 14.70 21.52 -4.57
C LYS A 269 16.18 21.87 -4.48
N ASN A 270 16.67 22.58 -5.45
CA ASN A 270 18.05 23.10 -5.45
C ASN A 270 18.17 24.41 -4.69
N ILE A 271 19.39 24.75 -4.30
CA ILE A 271 19.72 26.04 -3.69
C ILE A 271 19.74 27.11 -4.79
N LYS A 272 19.29 28.32 -4.47
CA LYS A 272 19.19 29.40 -5.43
C LYS A 272 20.53 29.70 -6.09
N SER A 273 21.62 29.78 -5.32
CA SER A 273 22.98 30.08 -5.81
C SER A 273 23.48 29.05 -6.83
N ASP A 274 23.14 27.77 -6.61
CA ASP A 274 23.58 26.69 -7.49
C ASP A 274 22.88 26.76 -8.83
N ILE A 275 21.56 27.05 -8.81
CA ILE A 275 20.82 27.28 -10.05
C ILE A 275 21.33 28.49 -10.81
N ASP A 276 21.58 29.59 -10.11
CA ASP A 276 22.08 30.79 -10.73
C ASP A 276 23.46 30.55 -11.39
N GLY A 277 24.37 29.84 -10.69
CA GLY A 277 25.69 29.49 -11.24
C GLY A 277 25.61 28.55 -12.46
N ILE A 278 24.67 27.59 -12.45
CA ILE A 278 24.46 26.70 -13.61
C ILE A 278 23.87 27.48 -14.80
N MET A 279 22.91 28.38 -14.56
CA MET A 279 22.31 29.17 -15.62
C MET A 279 23.36 30.09 -16.27
N ASP A 280 24.17 30.77 -15.46
CA ASP A 280 25.24 31.63 -15.94
C ASP A 280 26.24 30.85 -16.80
N TYR A 281 26.69 29.68 -16.30
CA TYR A 281 27.61 28.83 -17.06
C TYR A 281 27.02 28.32 -18.38
N LEU A 282 25.77 27.86 -18.38
CA LEU A 282 25.09 27.37 -19.59
C LEU A 282 24.92 28.50 -20.62
N ALA A 283 24.64 29.70 -20.18
CA ALA A 283 24.53 30.87 -21.07
C ALA A 283 25.88 31.26 -21.69
N GLU A 284 26.99 31.06 -20.98
CA GLU A 284 28.34 31.27 -21.52
C GLU A 284 28.74 30.13 -22.47
N ALA A 285 28.42 28.90 -22.14
CA ALA A 285 28.78 27.71 -22.93
C ALA A 285 28.01 27.60 -24.25
N ASN A 286 26.77 28.09 -24.28
CA ASN A 286 25.92 28.05 -25.47
C ASN A 286 25.11 29.35 -25.58
N HIS A 287 25.53 30.24 -26.48
CA HIS A 287 24.92 31.55 -26.69
C HIS A 287 23.53 31.51 -27.32
N ASP A 288 23.08 30.34 -27.81
CA ASP A 288 21.74 30.14 -28.38
C ASP A 288 20.69 29.85 -27.29
N ILE A 289 21.09 29.75 -26.02
CA ILE A 289 20.17 29.49 -24.89
C ILE A 289 19.44 30.81 -24.52
N LEU A 290 18.11 30.71 -24.39
CA LEU A 290 17.20 31.76 -23.95
C LEU A 290 16.95 31.71 -22.44
#